data_ee81adaf1bc38a2ce5f207cc188fde7c
#
_entry.id   ee81adaf1bc38a2ce5f207cc188fde7c
#
_cell.length_a   1.000
_cell.length_b   1.000
_cell.length_c   1.000
_cell.angle_alpha   90.00
_cell.angle_beta   90.00
_cell.angle_gamma   90.00
#
_symmetry.space_group_name_H-M   'P 1'
#
loop_
_entity.id
_entity.type
_entity.pdbx_description
1 polymer ?
#
loop_
_entity_poly.entity_id
_entity_poly.type
_entity_poly.pdbx_seq_one_letter_code
_entity_poly.pdbx_strand_id
1 'polypeptide(L)'
;RDITIVCQDWGGPIAGAYSIRHPDRVKRFVLMNTLLAMGGANANSERSEWFKWIAKHEEAGTLQGILGELGSTVLSVMKIIGFENSSRVTKDWLDAYSAPFPDRASCVGAIEFPLDVHFNRFREFIMQGVQTGDLDAVKSKPAMLACGLKDRAIHPENAIADFRALFPKAPVNTFPDAGHFCQEDIPEILVPLIHQFIQMT
;
A
#
# COMPACT_ATOMS: atom_id res chain seq x y z
N ARG A 1 -12.90 10.82 -16.32
CA ARG A 1 -13.25 11.76 -15.26
C ARG A 1 -14.02 11.03 -14.16
N ASP A 2 -14.01 11.58 -12.95
CA ASP A 2 -14.75 11.07 -11.78
C ASP A 2 -14.28 9.68 -11.27
N ILE A 3 -12.99 9.41 -11.37
CA ILE A 3 -12.39 8.15 -10.90
C ILE A 3 -12.40 8.12 -9.37
N THR A 4 -12.98 7.06 -8.78
CA THR A 4 -12.72 6.69 -7.38
C THR A 4 -11.49 5.79 -7.35
N ILE A 5 -10.44 6.22 -6.67
CA ILE A 5 -9.24 5.42 -6.49
C ILE A 5 -9.37 4.66 -5.17
N VAL A 6 -9.36 3.33 -5.24
CA VAL A 6 -9.27 2.43 -4.09
C VAL A 6 -7.92 1.72 -4.20
N CYS A 7 -7.04 1.93 -3.25
CA CYS A 7 -5.67 1.45 -3.36
C CYS A 7 -5.09 0.99 -2.02
N GLN A 8 -4.10 0.09 -2.13
CA GLN A 8 -3.38 -0.52 -1.03
C GLN A 8 -1.90 -0.64 -1.42
N ASP A 9 -0.99 -0.62 -0.44
CA ASP A 9 0.45 -0.80 -0.62
C ASP A 9 1.02 0.14 -1.71
N TRP A 10 1.73 -0.36 -2.70
CA TRP A 10 2.25 0.40 -3.83
C TRP A 10 1.17 1.14 -4.65
N GLY A 11 -0.07 0.69 -4.55
CA GLY A 11 -1.20 1.42 -5.14
C GLY A 11 -1.31 2.86 -4.65
N GLY A 12 -0.89 3.17 -3.42
CA GLY A 12 -0.88 4.54 -2.88
C GLY A 12 0.13 5.46 -3.57
N PRO A 13 1.44 5.16 -3.59
CA PRO A 13 2.42 5.97 -4.33
C PRO A 13 2.10 6.12 -5.82
N ILE A 14 1.60 5.06 -6.47
CA ILE A 14 1.16 5.10 -7.87
C ILE A 14 -0.05 6.05 -8.03
N ALA A 15 -1.04 5.94 -7.15
CA ALA A 15 -2.21 6.82 -7.12
C ALA A 15 -1.80 8.29 -6.85
N GLY A 16 -0.84 8.51 -5.94
CA GLY A 16 -0.26 9.81 -5.69
C GLY A 16 0.38 10.41 -6.93
N ALA A 17 1.27 9.67 -7.57
CA ALA A 17 1.96 10.09 -8.79
C ALA A 17 1.00 10.38 -9.95
N TYR A 18 -0.09 9.63 -10.07
CA TYR A 18 -1.13 9.85 -11.06
C TYR A 18 -1.96 11.08 -10.73
N SER A 19 -2.49 11.16 -9.51
CA SER A 19 -3.44 12.21 -9.14
C SER A 19 -2.84 13.60 -9.09
N ILE A 20 -1.56 13.74 -8.72
CA ILE A 20 -0.87 15.04 -8.75
C ILE A 20 -0.71 15.58 -10.17
N ARG A 21 -0.63 14.71 -11.18
CA ARG A 21 -0.53 15.07 -12.59
C ARG A 21 -1.89 15.20 -13.30
N HIS A 22 -2.92 14.55 -12.75
CA HIS A 22 -4.27 14.49 -13.34
C HIS A 22 -5.37 14.68 -12.29
N PRO A 23 -5.33 15.77 -11.48
CA PRO A 23 -6.27 15.97 -10.37
C PRO A 23 -7.73 16.13 -10.85
N ASP A 24 -7.93 16.61 -12.09
CA ASP A 24 -9.24 16.75 -12.73
C ASP A 24 -9.93 15.41 -13.04
N ARG A 25 -9.18 14.32 -13.07
CA ARG A 25 -9.72 12.99 -13.32
C ARG A 25 -10.17 12.26 -12.07
N VAL A 26 -9.62 12.63 -10.91
CA VAL A 26 -9.87 11.95 -9.64
C VAL A 26 -11.03 12.63 -8.90
N LYS A 27 -12.02 11.84 -8.52
CA LYS A 27 -13.15 12.28 -7.70
C LYS A 27 -12.84 12.13 -6.22
N ARG A 28 -12.32 10.95 -5.79
CA ARG A 28 -12.09 10.64 -4.38
C ARG A 28 -11.04 9.53 -4.19
N PHE A 29 -10.58 9.40 -2.92
CA PHE A 29 -9.61 8.38 -2.52
C PHE A 29 -10.14 7.49 -1.41
N VAL A 30 -9.90 6.19 -1.53
CA VAL A 30 -9.98 5.19 -0.46
C VAL A 30 -8.60 4.56 -0.34
N LEU A 31 -7.90 4.84 0.75
CA LEU A 31 -6.57 4.33 1.02
C LEU A 31 -6.65 3.21 2.06
N MET A 32 -5.96 2.10 1.81
CA MET A 32 -5.91 0.94 2.71
C MET A 32 -4.45 0.57 2.95
N ASN A 33 -3.97 0.68 4.19
CA ASN A 33 -2.59 0.36 4.56
C ASN A 33 -1.56 0.86 3.52
N THR A 34 -1.64 2.15 3.21
CA THR A 34 -0.78 2.81 2.23
C THR A 34 -0.68 4.32 2.51
N LEU A 35 0.17 4.99 1.74
CA LEU A 35 0.35 6.43 1.74
C LEU A 35 0.46 6.94 0.30
N LEU A 36 0.05 8.17 0.03
CA LEU A 36 0.21 8.77 -1.30
C LEU A 36 1.64 9.23 -1.58
N ALA A 37 2.51 9.17 -0.58
CA ALA A 37 3.92 9.58 -0.62
C ALA A 37 4.17 11.05 -0.99
N MET A 38 3.17 11.91 -0.83
CA MET A 38 3.22 13.35 -1.14
C MET A 38 3.30 14.22 0.12
N GLY A 39 3.00 13.67 1.30
CA GLY A 39 2.86 14.43 2.55
C GLY A 39 4.17 14.81 3.21
N GLY A 40 5.29 14.24 2.80
CA GLY A 40 6.61 14.52 3.38
C GLY A 40 6.78 14.07 4.84
N ALA A 41 5.77 13.43 5.42
CA ALA A 41 5.83 12.92 6.77
C ALA A 41 6.84 11.75 6.84
N ASN A 42 7.71 11.80 7.86
CA ASN A 42 8.52 10.67 8.32
C ASN A 42 9.78 10.28 7.51
N ALA A 43 10.49 11.23 6.93
CA ALA A 43 11.82 10.97 6.34
C ALA A 43 12.83 10.32 7.33
N ASN A 44 12.55 10.37 8.63
CA ASN A 44 13.43 9.88 9.72
C ASN A 44 12.80 8.75 10.55
N SER A 45 11.73 8.10 10.09
CA SER A 45 11.14 6.99 10.85
C SER A 45 11.99 5.73 10.77
N GLU A 46 11.96 4.93 11.82
CA GLU A 46 12.59 3.61 11.84
C GLU A 46 12.02 2.74 10.70
N ARG A 47 12.88 1.91 10.08
CA ARG A 47 12.43 0.95 9.06
C ARG A 47 11.47 -0.06 9.69
N SER A 48 10.40 -0.39 8.97
CA SER A 48 9.48 -1.46 9.37
C SER A 48 10.16 -2.84 9.33
N GLU A 49 9.54 -3.83 9.97
CA GLU A 49 10.05 -5.20 10.01
C GLU A 49 10.22 -5.78 8.59
N TRP A 50 9.30 -5.47 7.68
CA TRP A 50 9.43 -5.85 6.28
C TRP A 50 10.70 -5.27 5.63
N PHE A 51 10.96 -3.97 5.80
CA PHE A 51 12.13 -3.33 5.19
C PHE A 51 13.45 -3.66 5.89
N LYS A 52 13.43 -4.05 7.16
CA LYS A 52 14.57 -4.68 7.83
C LYS A 52 14.87 -6.05 7.21
N TRP A 53 13.82 -6.84 6.95
CA TRP A 53 13.92 -8.13 6.29
C TRP A 53 14.44 -8.00 4.85
N ILE A 54 13.92 -7.07 4.06
CA ILE A 54 14.40 -6.78 2.68
C ILE A 54 15.89 -6.42 2.71
N ALA A 55 16.31 -5.50 3.57
CA ALA A 55 17.71 -5.08 3.67
C ALA A 55 18.64 -6.26 3.98
N LYS A 56 18.26 -7.09 4.96
CA LYS A 56 19.03 -8.28 5.34
C LYS A 56 19.21 -9.27 4.18
N HIS A 57 18.15 -9.54 3.44
CA HIS A 57 18.19 -10.53 2.36
C HIS A 57 18.82 -9.97 1.08
N GLU A 58 18.73 -8.66 0.85
CA GLU A 58 19.46 -7.99 -0.23
C GLU A 58 20.97 -8.03 0.02
N GLU A 59 21.41 -7.64 1.21
CA GLU A 59 22.82 -7.69 1.63
C GLU A 59 23.40 -9.11 1.56
N ALA A 60 22.60 -10.12 1.92
CA ALA A 60 22.99 -11.53 1.85
C ALA A 60 22.93 -12.14 0.43
N GLY A 61 22.43 -11.40 -0.57
CA GLY A 61 22.23 -11.91 -1.93
C GLY A 61 21.16 -13.00 -2.06
N THR A 62 20.28 -13.16 -1.07
CA THR A 62 19.25 -14.21 -1.02
C THR A 62 17.85 -13.73 -1.40
N LEU A 63 17.64 -12.43 -1.53
CA LEU A 63 16.33 -11.83 -1.77
C LEU A 63 15.65 -12.39 -3.02
N GLN A 64 16.39 -12.46 -4.13
CA GLN A 64 15.88 -12.99 -5.39
C GLN A 64 15.52 -14.48 -5.34
N GLY A 65 16.22 -15.25 -4.50
CA GLY A 65 15.90 -16.67 -4.27
C GLY A 65 14.58 -16.88 -3.55
N ILE A 66 14.17 -15.91 -2.72
CA ILE A 66 12.93 -15.97 -1.94
C ILE A 66 11.77 -15.35 -2.72
N LEU A 67 11.90 -14.10 -3.15
CA LEU A 67 10.83 -13.38 -3.86
C LEU A 67 10.66 -13.84 -5.31
N GLY A 68 11.65 -14.49 -5.90
CA GLY A 68 11.56 -15.12 -7.22
C GLY A 68 10.82 -16.46 -7.26
N GLU A 69 10.32 -16.94 -6.11
CA GLU A 69 9.60 -18.21 -5.96
C GLU A 69 8.17 -18.01 -5.40
N LEU A 70 7.56 -16.84 -5.65
CA LEU A 70 6.25 -16.49 -5.11
C LEU A 70 5.13 -17.42 -5.52
N GLY A 71 5.24 -18.13 -6.64
CA GLY A 71 4.30 -19.19 -6.99
C GLY A 71 4.11 -20.23 -5.89
N SER A 72 5.16 -20.48 -5.08
CA SER A 72 5.11 -21.42 -3.95
C SER A 72 5.19 -20.76 -2.58
N THR A 73 5.66 -19.50 -2.48
CA THR A 73 5.95 -18.83 -1.21
C THR A 73 5.05 -17.66 -0.88
N VAL A 74 4.05 -17.37 -1.72
CA VAL A 74 3.21 -16.17 -1.61
C VAL A 74 2.59 -16.03 -0.22
N LEU A 75 2.03 -17.09 0.35
CA LEU A 75 1.43 -17.05 1.69
C LEU A 75 2.48 -16.71 2.76
N SER A 76 3.67 -17.30 2.68
CA SER A 76 4.74 -17.03 3.64
C SER A 76 5.20 -15.57 3.58
N VAL A 77 5.35 -15.03 2.37
CA VAL A 77 5.71 -13.62 2.17
C VAL A 77 4.61 -12.69 2.67
N MET A 78 3.34 -12.96 2.35
CA MET A 78 2.21 -12.17 2.89
C MET A 78 2.16 -12.21 4.42
N LYS A 79 2.47 -13.36 5.05
CA LYS A 79 2.56 -13.46 6.52
C LYS A 79 3.69 -12.60 7.10
N ILE A 80 4.83 -12.53 6.43
CA ILE A 80 5.93 -11.63 6.86
C ILE A 80 5.48 -10.16 6.79
N ILE A 81 4.79 -9.78 5.73
CA ILE A 81 4.32 -8.41 5.48
C ILE A 81 3.17 -8.01 6.44
N GLY A 82 2.27 -8.93 6.78
CA GLY A 82 1.16 -8.64 7.69
C GLY A 82 -0.20 -9.16 7.20
N PHE A 83 -0.30 -10.43 6.86
CA PHE A 83 -1.58 -11.12 6.66
C PHE A 83 -1.94 -11.88 7.95
N GLU A 84 -3.06 -11.54 8.57
CA GLU A 84 -3.41 -12.03 9.91
C GLU A 84 -4.46 -13.15 9.89
N ASN A 85 -5.49 -13.03 9.04
CA ASN A 85 -6.64 -13.94 9.05
C ASN A 85 -6.43 -15.22 8.25
N SER A 86 -5.70 -16.18 8.82
CA SER A 86 -5.42 -17.49 8.18
C SER A 86 -6.68 -18.34 7.93
N SER A 87 -7.82 -18.05 8.59
CA SER A 87 -9.05 -18.82 8.38
C SER A 87 -9.64 -18.67 6.97
N ARG A 88 -9.21 -17.66 6.23
CA ARG A 88 -9.63 -17.40 4.84
C ARG A 88 -8.81 -18.14 3.80
N VAL A 89 -7.70 -18.78 4.20
CA VAL A 89 -6.81 -19.47 3.27
C VAL A 89 -7.44 -20.80 2.86
N THR A 90 -7.90 -20.85 1.62
CA THR A 90 -8.36 -22.05 0.94
C THR A 90 -7.41 -22.41 -0.19
N LYS A 91 -7.61 -23.58 -0.81
CA LYS A 91 -6.86 -23.94 -2.02
C LYS A 91 -7.06 -22.90 -3.13
N ASP A 92 -8.31 -22.48 -3.37
CA ASP A 92 -8.63 -21.50 -4.42
C ASP A 92 -8.00 -20.14 -4.13
N TRP A 93 -7.93 -19.73 -2.86
CA TRP A 93 -7.24 -18.53 -2.44
C TRP A 93 -5.73 -18.61 -2.75
N LEU A 94 -5.09 -19.72 -2.40
CA LEU A 94 -3.67 -19.96 -2.70
C LEU A 94 -3.42 -19.97 -4.21
N ASP A 95 -4.23 -20.68 -4.96
CA ASP A 95 -4.13 -20.75 -6.42
C ASP A 95 -4.28 -19.36 -7.06
N ALA A 96 -5.23 -18.53 -6.58
CA ALA A 96 -5.45 -17.18 -7.08
C ALA A 96 -4.25 -16.27 -6.83
N TYR A 97 -3.68 -16.31 -5.60
CA TYR A 97 -2.53 -15.46 -5.25
C TYR A 97 -1.22 -15.93 -5.88
N SER A 98 -1.06 -17.23 -6.16
CA SER A 98 0.11 -17.75 -6.86
C SER A 98 0.04 -17.65 -8.38
N ALA A 99 -1.16 -17.58 -8.96
CA ALA A 99 -1.36 -17.55 -10.41
C ALA A 99 -0.57 -16.45 -11.17
N PRO A 100 -0.36 -15.23 -10.61
CA PRO A 100 0.48 -14.22 -11.27
C PRO A 100 1.96 -14.57 -11.34
N PHE A 101 2.43 -15.60 -10.63
CA PHE A 101 3.83 -15.97 -10.45
C PHE A 101 4.13 -17.39 -10.97
N PRO A 102 3.83 -17.71 -12.24
CA PRO A 102 4.06 -19.05 -12.79
C PRO A 102 5.54 -19.40 -12.91
N ASP A 103 6.41 -18.41 -12.94
CA ASP A 103 7.85 -18.55 -13.06
C ASP A 103 8.59 -17.36 -12.40
N ARG A 104 9.91 -17.45 -12.34
CA ARG A 104 10.76 -16.42 -11.74
C ARG A 104 10.70 -15.07 -12.47
N ALA A 105 10.56 -15.07 -13.79
CA ALA A 105 10.49 -13.84 -14.57
C ALA A 105 9.24 -13.02 -14.22
N SER A 106 8.16 -13.70 -13.87
CA SER A 106 6.90 -13.08 -13.45
C SER A 106 7.00 -12.43 -12.06
N CYS A 107 8.01 -12.76 -11.25
CA CYS A 107 8.21 -12.21 -9.90
C CYS A 107 8.98 -10.88 -9.89
N VAL A 108 9.35 -10.32 -11.04
CA VAL A 108 10.19 -9.10 -11.11
C VAL A 108 9.59 -7.93 -10.31
N GLY A 109 8.28 -7.71 -10.37
CA GLY A 109 7.62 -6.66 -9.60
C GLY A 109 7.71 -6.87 -8.09
N ALA A 110 7.57 -8.12 -7.63
CA ALA A 110 7.69 -8.46 -6.21
C ALA A 110 9.11 -8.25 -5.66
N ILE A 111 10.12 -8.34 -6.51
CA ILE A 111 11.52 -8.07 -6.17
C ILE A 111 11.83 -6.58 -6.23
N GLU A 112 11.45 -5.91 -7.32
CA GLU A 112 11.84 -4.53 -7.59
C GLU A 112 11.08 -3.50 -6.76
N PHE A 113 9.79 -3.69 -6.48
CA PHE A 113 9.03 -2.74 -5.68
C PHE A 113 9.58 -2.52 -4.27
N PRO A 114 9.87 -3.55 -3.46
CA PRO A 114 10.52 -3.32 -2.18
C PRO A 114 11.94 -2.75 -2.31
N LEU A 115 12.69 -3.08 -3.37
CA LEU A 115 13.99 -2.50 -3.64
C LEU A 115 13.91 -1.03 -4.05
N ASP A 116 12.85 -0.60 -4.72
CA ASP A 116 12.61 0.81 -5.02
C ASP A 116 12.45 1.65 -3.74
N VAL A 117 11.78 1.10 -2.72
CA VAL A 117 11.71 1.73 -1.39
C VAL A 117 13.06 1.67 -0.69
N HIS A 118 13.71 0.50 -0.67
CA HIS A 118 14.99 0.30 -0.01
C HIS A 118 16.08 1.26 -0.52
N PHE A 119 16.16 1.45 -1.84
CA PHE A 119 17.11 2.35 -2.51
C PHE A 119 16.55 3.74 -2.76
N ASN A 120 15.31 4.03 -2.36
CA ASN A 120 14.64 5.32 -2.52
C ASN A 120 14.57 5.81 -3.99
N ARG A 121 14.43 4.90 -4.96
CA ARG A 121 14.47 5.21 -6.39
C ARG A 121 13.21 5.95 -6.88
N PHE A 122 12.04 5.68 -6.29
CA PHE A 122 10.76 6.27 -6.71
C PHE A 122 10.54 7.72 -6.25
N ARG A 123 11.28 8.18 -5.21
CA ARG A 123 11.01 9.45 -4.53
C ARG A 123 11.12 10.66 -5.45
N GLU A 124 12.16 10.70 -6.29
CA GLU A 124 12.40 11.82 -7.21
C GLU A 124 11.21 12.03 -8.15
N PHE A 125 10.66 10.96 -8.71
CA PHE A 125 9.49 11.03 -9.61
C PHE A 125 8.25 11.61 -8.91
N ILE A 126 7.99 11.21 -7.67
CA ILE A 126 6.87 11.74 -6.89
C ILE A 126 7.10 13.22 -6.55
N MET A 127 8.29 13.56 -6.05
CA MET A 127 8.61 14.94 -5.66
C MET A 127 8.58 15.91 -6.84
N GLN A 128 9.02 15.48 -8.02
CA GLN A 128 8.85 16.27 -9.24
C GLN A 128 7.36 16.55 -9.53
N GLY A 129 6.50 15.56 -9.38
CA GLY A 129 5.05 15.73 -9.52
C GLY A 129 4.50 16.73 -8.51
N VAL A 130 4.92 16.66 -7.24
CA VAL A 130 4.50 17.60 -6.19
C VAL A 130 4.94 19.04 -6.50
N GLN A 131 6.15 19.23 -7.05
CA GLN A 131 6.66 20.56 -7.41
C GLN A 131 5.94 21.19 -8.61
N THR A 132 5.48 20.38 -9.56
CA THR A 132 4.93 20.88 -10.83
C THR A 132 3.41 20.73 -10.94
N GLY A 133 2.79 19.95 -10.07
CA GLY A 133 1.37 19.64 -10.09
C GLY A 133 0.55 20.49 -9.10
N ASP A 134 -0.75 20.23 -9.08
CA ASP A 134 -1.70 20.94 -8.20
C ASP A 134 -2.02 20.10 -6.96
N LEU A 135 -1.20 20.25 -5.93
CA LEU A 135 -1.37 19.55 -4.65
C LEU A 135 -2.66 19.99 -3.91
N ASP A 136 -3.07 21.25 -4.06
CA ASP A 136 -4.28 21.76 -3.41
C ASP A 136 -5.53 21.16 -4.05
N ALA A 137 -5.53 20.95 -5.36
CA ALA A 137 -6.59 20.20 -6.03
C ALA A 137 -6.66 18.75 -5.55
N VAL A 138 -5.54 18.08 -5.26
CA VAL A 138 -5.55 16.74 -4.66
C VAL A 138 -6.10 16.78 -3.24
N LYS A 139 -5.63 17.70 -2.39
CA LYS A 139 -6.07 17.87 -0.99
C LYS A 139 -7.55 18.21 -0.85
N SER A 140 -8.15 18.81 -1.87
CA SER A 140 -9.57 19.17 -1.88
C SER A 140 -10.51 17.97 -2.08
N LYS A 141 -9.98 16.80 -2.47
CA LYS A 141 -10.81 15.64 -2.77
C LYS A 141 -11.30 14.94 -1.50
N PRO A 142 -12.53 14.38 -1.51
CA PRO A 142 -12.94 13.46 -0.49
C PRO A 142 -11.96 12.29 -0.39
N ALA A 143 -11.56 11.95 0.84
CA ALA A 143 -10.65 10.85 1.09
C ALA A 143 -11.03 10.10 2.37
N MET A 144 -10.69 8.81 2.44
CA MET A 144 -10.73 8.02 3.67
C MET A 144 -9.51 7.11 3.77
N LEU A 145 -9.08 6.84 4.99
CA LEU A 145 -8.07 5.83 5.30
C LEU A 145 -8.71 4.69 6.08
N ALA A 146 -8.40 3.46 5.66
CA ALA A 146 -8.60 2.24 6.42
C ALA A 146 -7.22 1.66 6.76
N CYS A 147 -6.92 1.46 8.04
CA CYS A 147 -5.58 1.11 8.50
C CYS A 147 -5.61 -0.05 9.47
N GLY A 148 -5.11 -1.21 9.06
CA GLY A 148 -4.82 -2.35 9.92
C GLY A 148 -3.58 -2.06 10.78
N LEU A 149 -3.72 -2.23 12.10
CA LEU A 149 -2.67 -1.82 13.05
C LEU A 149 -1.56 -2.87 13.22
N LYS A 150 -1.71 -4.06 12.63
CA LYS A 150 -0.66 -5.12 12.62
C LYS A 150 0.18 -5.10 11.33
N ASP A 151 0.17 -3.99 10.59
CA ASP A 151 0.97 -3.80 9.38
C ASP A 151 2.47 -3.83 9.72
N ARG A 152 3.22 -4.71 9.05
CA ARG A 152 4.67 -4.84 9.20
C ARG A 152 5.46 -4.30 8.00
N ALA A 153 4.75 -3.81 6.96
CA ALA A 153 5.35 -3.12 5.83
C ALA A 153 5.37 -1.61 6.03
N ILE A 154 4.23 -1.04 6.39
CA ILE A 154 4.07 0.40 6.61
C ILE A 154 3.60 0.60 8.04
N HIS A 155 4.43 1.25 8.86
CA HIS A 155 4.01 1.59 10.23
C HIS A 155 2.69 2.35 10.21
N PRO A 156 1.65 1.89 10.94
CA PRO A 156 0.33 2.50 10.93
C PRO A 156 0.35 4.00 11.26
N GLU A 157 1.19 4.40 12.22
CA GLU A 157 1.37 5.81 12.58
C GLU A 157 1.90 6.65 11.42
N ASN A 158 2.77 6.09 10.57
CA ASN A 158 3.31 6.79 9.41
C ASN A 158 2.24 6.96 8.32
N ALA A 159 1.46 5.91 8.05
CA ALA A 159 0.33 5.98 7.11
C ALA A 159 -0.71 7.02 7.57
N ILE A 160 -1.05 7.02 8.85
CA ILE A 160 -1.99 7.98 9.43
C ILE A 160 -1.43 9.41 9.38
N ALA A 161 -0.14 9.60 9.69
CA ALA A 161 0.48 10.93 9.65
C ALA A 161 0.55 11.50 8.23
N ASP A 162 0.96 10.70 7.22
CA ASP A 162 0.97 11.10 5.81
C ASP A 162 -0.45 11.46 5.33
N PHE A 163 -1.43 10.61 5.67
CA PHE A 163 -2.83 10.87 5.33
C PHE A 163 -3.35 12.16 5.95
N ARG A 164 -3.09 12.41 7.24
CA ARG A 164 -3.53 13.63 7.94
C ARG A 164 -2.85 14.89 7.43
N ALA A 165 -1.61 14.81 6.94
CA ALA A 165 -0.92 15.93 6.31
C ALA A 165 -1.59 16.38 5.01
N LEU A 166 -2.21 15.45 4.29
CA LEU A 166 -2.94 15.73 3.04
C LEU A 166 -4.43 16.02 3.28
N PHE A 167 -5.08 15.24 4.16
CA PHE A 167 -6.53 15.26 4.40
C PHE A 167 -6.83 15.38 5.90
N PRO A 168 -6.58 16.54 6.53
CA PRO A 168 -6.61 16.69 7.99
C PRO A 168 -7.98 16.39 8.64
N LYS A 169 -9.08 16.57 7.89
CA LYS A 169 -10.46 16.38 8.38
C LYS A 169 -11.11 15.07 7.89
N ALA A 170 -10.41 14.31 7.03
CA ALA A 170 -10.97 13.11 6.44
C ALA A 170 -11.04 11.94 7.47
N PRO A 171 -11.98 10.99 7.32
CA PRO A 171 -12.09 9.87 8.24
C PRO A 171 -10.88 8.95 8.17
N VAL A 172 -10.41 8.53 9.36
CA VAL A 172 -9.41 7.48 9.56
C VAL A 172 -10.07 6.37 10.36
N ASN A 173 -10.12 5.18 9.79
CA ASN A 173 -10.68 3.98 10.40
C ASN A 173 -9.54 3.02 10.70
N THR A 174 -9.35 2.66 11.97
CA THR A 174 -8.26 1.76 12.41
C THR A 174 -8.82 0.41 12.85
N PHE A 175 -8.09 -0.66 12.53
CA PHE A 175 -8.49 -2.04 12.80
C PHE A 175 -7.38 -2.77 13.56
N PRO A 176 -7.55 -2.98 14.89
CA PRO A 176 -6.49 -3.55 15.74
C PRO A 176 -6.05 -4.96 15.35
N ASP A 177 -6.94 -5.74 14.73
CA ASP A 177 -6.69 -7.13 14.40
C ASP A 177 -6.37 -7.38 12.93
N ALA A 178 -6.39 -6.36 12.09
CA ALA A 178 -5.98 -6.44 10.70
C ALA A 178 -4.53 -5.98 10.51
N GLY A 179 -3.86 -6.55 9.51
CA GLY A 179 -2.50 -6.21 9.12
C GLY A 179 -2.44 -5.42 7.81
N HIS A 180 -1.36 -5.61 7.10
CA HIS A 180 -1.10 -4.95 5.82
C HIS A 180 -2.16 -5.28 4.75
N PHE A 181 -2.64 -6.52 4.73
CA PHE A 181 -3.67 -6.99 3.81
C PHE A 181 -5.06 -6.89 4.44
N CYS A 182 -5.44 -5.70 4.91
CA CYS A 182 -6.71 -5.51 5.61
C CYS A 182 -7.94 -5.89 4.73
N GLN A 183 -7.83 -5.80 3.40
CA GLN A 183 -8.86 -6.27 2.47
C GLN A 183 -9.06 -7.80 2.51
N GLU A 184 -8.04 -8.55 2.94
CA GLU A 184 -8.10 -10.00 3.13
C GLU A 184 -8.48 -10.36 4.58
N ASP A 185 -8.03 -9.55 5.54
CA ASP A 185 -8.26 -9.81 6.94
C ASP A 185 -9.71 -9.53 7.37
N ILE A 186 -10.30 -8.44 6.86
CA ILE A 186 -11.61 -7.92 7.32
C ILE A 186 -12.53 -7.42 6.18
N PRO A 187 -12.68 -8.14 5.05
CA PRO A 187 -13.48 -7.65 3.91
C PRO A 187 -14.94 -7.37 4.27
N GLU A 188 -15.54 -8.11 5.21
CA GLU A 188 -16.91 -7.91 5.70
C GLU A 188 -17.12 -6.55 6.38
N ILE A 189 -16.06 -5.92 6.88
CA ILE A 189 -16.10 -4.57 7.46
C ILE A 189 -15.74 -3.54 6.40
N LEU A 190 -14.71 -3.81 5.61
CA LEU A 190 -14.21 -2.86 4.63
C LEU A 190 -15.18 -2.59 3.47
N VAL A 191 -15.81 -3.63 2.93
CA VAL A 191 -16.70 -3.48 1.77
C VAL A 191 -17.87 -2.54 2.08
N PRO A 192 -18.66 -2.73 3.16
CA PRO A 192 -19.74 -1.79 3.50
C PRO A 192 -19.22 -0.40 3.86
N LEU A 193 -18.06 -0.28 4.52
CA LEU A 193 -17.46 1.00 4.86
C LEU A 193 -17.09 1.81 3.61
N ILE A 194 -16.44 1.17 2.65
CA ILE A 194 -16.07 1.79 1.35
C ILE A 194 -17.33 2.16 0.58
N HIS A 195 -18.32 1.26 0.53
CA HIS A 195 -19.59 1.53 -0.14
C HIS A 195 -20.29 2.77 0.45
N GLN A 196 -20.41 2.85 1.78
CA GLN A 196 -20.99 3.99 2.47
C GLN A 196 -20.24 5.30 2.13
N PHE A 197 -18.91 5.29 2.19
CA PHE A 197 -18.09 6.45 1.85
C PHE A 197 -18.35 6.92 0.40
N ILE A 198 -18.43 5.98 -0.55
CA ILE A 198 -18.71 6.31 -1.96
C ILE A 198 -20.09 6.93 -2.14
N GLN A 199 -21.10 6.47 -1.39
CA GLN A 199 -22.46 7.03 -1.47
C GLN A 199 -22.55 8.44 -0.88
N MET A 200 -21.70 8.78 0.08
CA MET A 200 -21.72 10.07 0.78
C MET A 200 -20.88 11.16 0.07
N THR A 201 -20.05 10.80 -0.91
CA THR A 201 -19.08 11.68 -1.58
C THR A 201 -19.14 11.56 -3.10
#